data_81535d1cf13ef449ba18df968c39d9cd
#
_entry.id   81535d1cf13ef449ba18df968c39d9cd
#
_cell.length_a   1.000
_cell.length_b   1.000
_cell.length_c   1.000
_cell.angle_alpha   90.00
_cell.angle_beta   90.00
_cell.angle_gamma   90.00
#
_symmetry.space_group_name_H-M   'P 1'
#
loop_
_entity.id
_entity.type
_entity.pdbx_description
1 polymer ?
#
loop_
_entity_poly.entity_id
_entity_poly.type
_entity_poly.pdbx_seq_one_letter_code
_entity_poly.pdbx_strand_id
1 'polypeptide(L)'
;NIFWLLLLRFLNGVFAGYVPNSTALIASQAPKEKTGYALGTLSTGVVAGNLMGPFIGGLIAEMFGIRNVFLLIGSFFLVAALMTFYLIREDFVPVTRQEEVGFRELLRQLRYPKMLMNLFLTSFVIQFAAQSISPILALYVRELGQKDNLIFVSGLIVSSMGLSSMMSSSILGRLGDRIGNHRLLVLAQFYSILIYLLCANAGSPMQLGFYRFLFGLGTGALIPGVNALLSKITPKFGISRIFSYNQIFFYLGGVVGPMSGSVIAAAYGYHSVFYATAGLVAV
;
A
#
# COMPACT_ATOMS: atom_id res chain seq x y z
N ASN A 1 -28.26 -0.97 -3.75
CA ASN A 1 -28.27 -2.34 -3.24
C ASN A 1 -26.82 -2.79 -3.00
N ILE A 2 -26.53 -3.29 -1.79
CA ILE A 2 -25.18 -3.68 -1.36
C ILE A 2 -24.57 -4.79 -2.25
N PHE A 3 -25.42 -5.67 -2.76
CA PHE A 3 -25.01 -6.75 -3.67
C PHE A 3 -24.37 -6.21 -4.96
N TRP A 4 -24.96 -5.20 -5.59
CA TRP A 4 -24.39 -4.57 -6.78
C TRP A 4 -23.06 -3.87 -6.49
N LEU A 5 -22.95 -3.25 -5.31
CA LEU A 5 -21.71 -2.60 -4.90
C LEU A 5 -20.60 -3.63 -4.71
N LEU A 6 -20.88 -4.77 -4.08
CA LEU A 6 -19.91 -5.86 -3.90
C LEU A 6 -19.52 -6.48 -5.25
N LEU A 7 -20.48 -6.74 -6.13
CA LEU A 7 -20.23 -7.29 -7.46
C LEU A 7 -19.34 -6.36 -8.29
N LEU A 8 -19.65 -5.06 -8.32
CA LEU A 8 -18.87 -4.07 -9.05
C LEU A 8 -17.48 -3.90 -8.46
N ARG A 9 -17.32 -3.97 -7.14
CA ARG A 9 -16.01 -3.97 -6.47
C ARG A 9 -15.18 -5.20 -6.80
N PHE A 10 -15.80 -6.36 -6.85
CA PHE A 10 -15.16 -7.60 -7.29
C PHE A 10 -14.66 -7.49 -8.74
N LEU A 11 -15.54 -7.06 -9.65
CA LEU A 11 -15.17 -6.85 -11.06
C LEU A 11 -14.05 -5.80 -11.20
N ASN A 12 -14.14 -4.70 -10.46
CA ASN A 12 -13.04 -3.71 -10.44
C ASN A 12 -11.71 -4.34 -10.01
N GLY A 13 -11.71 -5.24 -9.01
CA GLY A 13 -10.51 -5.96 -8.59
C GLY A 13 -9.94 -6.89 -9.68
N VAL A 14 -10.79 -7.60 -10.42
CA VAL A 14 -10.38 -8.47 -11.53
C VAL A 14 -9.69 -7.66 -12.63
N PHE A 15 -10.14 -6.44 -12.91
CA PHE A 15 -9.58 -5.56 -13.92
C PHE A 15 -8.51 -4.57 -13.39
N ALA A 16 -8.14 -4.65 -12.11
CA ALA A 16 -7.21 -3.71 -11.46
C ALA A 16 -5.72 -3.90 -11.83
N GLY A 17 -5.41 -4.51 -12.98
CA GLY A 17 -4.05 -4.77 -13.47
C GLY A 17 -3.33 -3.55 -14.07
N TYR A 18 -3.90 -2.35 -14.06
CA TYR A 18 -3.35 -1.19 -14.77
C TYR A 18 -1.94 -0.81 -14.31
N VAL A 19 -1.70 -0.66 -13.02
CA VAL A 19 -0.39 -0.22 -12.49
C VAL A 19 0.72 -1.24 -12.73
N PRO A 20 0.55 -2.55 -12.42
CA PRO A 20 1.55 -3.56 -12.75
C PRO A 20 1.85 -3.65 -14.25
N ASN A 21 0.82 -3.61 -15.10
CA ASN A 21 0.98 -3.67 -16.55
C ASN A 21 1.71 -2.43 -17.09
N SER A 22 1.37 -1.24 -16.60
CA SER A 22 2.07 0.00 -16.97
C SER A 22 3.54 -0.03 -16.55
N THR A 23 3.84 -0.60 -15.37
CA THR A 23 5.22 -0.78 -14.89
C THR A 23 6.00 -1.73 -15.79
N ALA A 24 5.41 -2.86 -16.17
CA ALA A 24 6.01 -3.85 -17.06
C ALA A 24 6.25 -3.26 -18.46
N LEU A 25 5.26 -2.55 -19.00
CA LEU A 25 5.35 -1.89 -20.31
C LEU A 25 6.50 -0.86 -20.35
N ILE A 26 6.58 0.01 -19.35
CA ILE A 26 7.66 1.00 -19.26
C ILE A 26 9.02 0.30 -19.11
N ALA A 27 9.10 -0.75 -18.29
CA ALA A 27 10.35 -1.49 -18.09
C ALA A 27 10.83 -2.18 -19.37
N SER A 28 9.91 -2.64 -20.24
CA SER A 28 10.24 -3.30 -21.49
C SER A 28 10.57 -2.34 -22.64
N GLN A 29 9.91 -1.19 -22.72
CA GLN A 29 10.01 -0.26 -23.85
C GLN A 29 10.97 0.92 -23.59
N ALA A 30 11.21 1.31 -22.34
CA ALA A 30 12.09 2.41 -22.05
C ALA A 30 13.56 2.09 -22.37
N PRO A 31 14.31 3.01 -23.00
CA PRO A 31 15.76 2.87 -23.17
C PRO A 31 16.43 2.60 -21.82
N LYS A 32 17.43 1.69 -21.80
CA LYS A 32 18.09 1.25 -20.56
C LYS A 32 18.59 2.43 -19.70
N GLU A 33 19.06 3.48 -20.34
CA GLU A 33 19.59 4.69 -19.68
C GLU A 33 18.49 5.54 -19.02
N LYS A 34 17.23 5.44 -19.50
CA LYS A 34 16.09 6.23 -19.04
C LYS A 34 15.03 5.43 -18.28
N THR A 35 15.19 4.11 -18.18
CA THR A 35 14.21 3.23 -17.51
C THR A 35 13.97 3.64 -16.05
N GLY A 36 15.03 3.98 -15.32
CA GLY A 36 14.92 4.45 -13.94
C GLY A 36 14.11 5.74 -13.79
N TYR A 37 14.35 6.70 -14.70
CA TYR A 37 13.60 7.95 -14.72
C TYR A 37 12.11 7.71 -15.05
N ALA A 38 11.81 6.90 -16.05
CA ALA A 38 10.44 6.59 -16.46
C ALA A 38 9.64 5.86 -15.38
N LEU A 39 10.24 4.84 -14.73
CA LEU A 39 9.64 4.14 -13.60
C LEU A 39 9.49 5.04 -12.37
N GLY A 40 10.45 5.92 -12.12
CA GLY A 40 10.36 6.94 -11.07
C GLY A 40 9.19 7.90 -11.27
N THR A 41 8.98 8.36 -12.51
CA THR A 41 7.84 9.22 -12.88
C THR A 41 6.50 8.50 -12.67
N LEU A 42 6.39 7.22 -13.09
CA LEU A 42 5.21 6.41 -12.83
C LEU A 42 4.94 6.26 -11.32
N SER A 43 5.98 5.94 -10.56
CA SER A 43 5.89 5.82 -9.09
C SER A 43 5.44 7.10 -8.42
N THR A 44 5.91 8.26 -8.90
CA THR A 44 5.48 9.58 -8.42
C THR A 44 3.97 9.77 -8.64
N GLY A 45 3.45 9.37 -9.81
CA GLY A 45 2.01 9.40 -10.09
C GLY A 45 1.20 8.51 -9.13
N VAL A 46 1.67 7.30 -8.85
CA VAL A 46 1.03 6.37 -7.90
C VAL A 46 1.02 6.97 -6.48
N VAL A 47 2.14 7.51 -6.03
CA VAL A 47 2.26 8.14 -4.71
C VAL A 47 1.38 9.38 -4.62
N ALA A 48 1.38 10.24 -5.65
CA ALA A 48 0.52 11.42 -5.70
C ALA A 48 -0.97 11.03 -5.66
N GLY A 49 -1.38 10.00 -6.39
CA GLY A 49 -2.75 9.47 -6.36
C GLY A 49 -3.16 8.96 -4.98
N ASN A 50 -2.30 8.20 -4.32
CA ASN A 50 -2.55 7.70 -2.96
C ASN A 50 -2.61 8.81 -1.91
N LEU A 51 -1.85 9.88 -2.10
CA LEU A 51 -1.83 11.04 -1.21
C LEU A 51 -3.04 11.95 -1.44
N MET A 52 -3.27 12.34 -2.70
CA MET A 52 -4.32 13.30 -3.06
C MET A 52 -5.71 12.67 -3.10
N GLY A 53 -5.81 11.35 -3.38
CA GLY A 53 -7.07 10.65 -3.50
C GLY A 53 -7.98 10.79 -2.28
N PRO A 54 -7.57 10.41 -1.07
CA PRO A 54 -8.39 10.55 0.13
C PRO A 54 -8.73 12.01 0.46
N PHE A 55 -7.79 12.94 0.23
CA PHE A 55 -8.01 14.36 0.47
C PHE A 55 -9.05 14.96 -0.50
N ILE A 56 -8.83 14.81 -1.81
CA ILE A 56 -9.74 15.33 -2.84
C ILE A 56 -11.08 14.59 -2.77
N GLY A 57 -11.06 13.26 -2.59
CA GLY A 57 -12.26 12.44 -2.46
C GLY A 57 -13.09 12.84 -1.24
N GLY A 58 -12.45 13.13 -0.10
CA GLY A 58 -13.10 13.64 1.10
C GLY A 58 -13.75 15.01 0.88
N LEU A 59 -13.03 15.93 0.24
CA LEU A 59 -13.54 17.27 -0.08
C LEU A 59 -14.76 17.21 -1.03
N ILE A 60 -14.67 16.43 -2.10
CA ILE A 60 -15.76 16.30 -3.08
C ILE A 60 -16.98 15.59 -2.44
N ALA A 61 -16.73 14.57 -1.60
CA ALA A 61 -17.80 13.88 -0.89
C ALA A 61 -18.58 14.80 0.06
N GLU A 62 -17.87 15.71 0.72
CA GLU A 62 -18.49 16.71 1.61
C GLU A 62 -19.31 17.75 0.86
N MET A 63 -18.79 18.27 -0.25
CA MET A 63 -19.43 19.34 -1.04
C MET A 63 -20.56 18.82 -1.94
N PHE A 64 -20.38 17.68 -2.57
CA PHE A 64 -21.25 17.19 -3.64
C PHE A 64 -21.89 15.81 -3.34
N GLY A 65 -21.52 15.20 -2.22
CA GLY A 65 -21.99 13.87 -1.82
C GLY A 65 -21.17 12.72 -2.44
N ILE A 66 -21.21 11.58 -1.76
CA ILE A 66 -20.40 10.38 -2.08
C ILE A 66 -20.67 9.84 -3.50
N ARG A 67 -21.88 9.96 -4.02
CA ARG A 67 -22.22 9.51 -5.39
C ARG A 67 -21.39 10.21 -6.46
N ASN A 68 -21.16 11.52 -6.32
CA ASN A 68 -20.42 12.30 -7.28
C ASN A 68 -18.93 11.98 -7.28
N VAL A 69 -18.39 11.50 -6.14
CA VAL A 69 -17.01 10.97 -6.09
C VAL A 69 -16.85 9.77 -7.00
N PHE A 70 -17.81 8.83 -6.99
CA PHE A 70 -17.76 7.65 -7.88
C PHE A 70 -17.88 8.04 -9.36
N LEU A 71 -18.71 9.02 -9.70
CA LEU A 71 -18.85 9.52 -11.07
C LEU A 71 -17.55 10.18 -11.54
N LEU A 72 -16.92 10.98 -10.70
CA LEU A 72 -15.64 11.61 -11.00
C LEU A 72 -14.54 10.56 -11.22
N ILE A 73 -14.43 9.58 -10.34
CA ILE A 73 -13.45 8.49 -10.47
C ILE A 73 -13.71 7.71 -11.78
N GLY A 74 -14.99 7.41 -12.08
CA GLY A 74 -15.38 6.74 -13.32
C GLY A 74 -14.98 7.54 -14.56
N SER A 75 -15.14 8.87 -14.54
CA SER A 75 -14.71 9.73 -15.65
C SER A 75 -13.19 9.74 -15.83
N PHE A 76 -12.42 9.76 -14.75
CA PHE A 76 -10.95 9.65 -14.83
C PHE A 76 -10.50 8.31 -15.40
N PHE A 77 -11.14 7.19 -15.00
CA PHE A 77 -10.85 5.89 -15.61
C PHE A 77 -11.18 5.87 -17.10
N LEU A 78 -12.29 6.48 -17.52
CA LEU A 78 -12.66 6.58 -18.92
C LEU A 78 -11.63 7.37 -19.72
N VAL A 79 -11.21 8.53 -19.20
CA VAL A 79 -10.16 9.36 -19.83
C VAL A 79 -8.84 8.58 -19.91
N ALA A 80 -8.43 7.91 -18.82
CA ALA A 80 -7.21 7.09 -18.81
C ALA A 80 -7.29 5.93 -19.82
N ALA A 81 -8.44 5.27 -19.96
CA ALA A 81 -8.66 4.22 -20.94
C ALA A 81 -8.54 4.74 -22.38
N LEU A 82 -9.16 5.88 -22.67
CA LEU A 82 -9.08 6.53 -23.99
C LEU A 82 -7.63 6.96 -24.29
N MET A 83 -6.93 7.57 -23.34
CA MET A 83 -5.52 7.93 -23.50
C MET A 83 -4.67 6.69 -23.78
N THR A 84 -4.86 5.62 -23.02
CA THR A 84 -4.14 4.35 -23.23
C THR A 84 -4.41 3.81 -24.63
N PHE A 85 -5.66 3.78 -25.06
CA PHE A 85 -6.05 3.25 -26.35
C PHE A 85 -5.47 4.04 -27.54
N TYR A 86 -5.44 5.37 -27.45
CA TYR A 86 -4.99 6.20 -28.56
C TYR A 86 -3.48 6.51 -28.55
N LEU A 87 -2.85 6.58 -27.37
CA LEU A 87 -1.48 7.05 -27.22
C LEU A 87 -0.47 5.93 -27.03
N ILE A 88 -0.88 4.76 -26.50
CA ILE A 88 0.05 3.67 -26.21
C ILE A 88 0.04 2.67 -27.35
N ARG A 89 1.23 2.40 -27.90
CA ARG A 89 1.48 1.31 -28.86
C ARG A 89 2.45 0.34 -28.24
N GLU A 90 2.12 -0.94 -28.25
CA GLU A 90 2.95 -2.01 -27.72
C GLU A 90 3.34 -2.98 -28.82
N ASP A 91 4.64 -3.17 -29.02
CA ASP A 91 5.18 -4.28 -29.83
C ASP A 91 5.35 -5.50 -28.91
N PHE A 92 4.27 -6.28 -28.77
CA PHE A 92 4.25 -7.45 -27.90
C PHE A 92 5.02 -8.60 -28.50
N VAL A 93 6.13 -8.99 -27.85
CA VAL A 93 6.88 -10.21 -28.15
C VAL A 93 6.59 -11.24 -27.06
N PRO A 94 5.86 -12.32 -27.37
CA PRO A 94 5.54 -13.34 -26.36
C PRO A 94 6.81 -14.05 -25.91
N VAL A 95 7.03 -14.11 -24.59
CA VAL A 95 8.13 -14.87 -23.99
C VAL A 95 7.82 -16.36 -24.08
N THR A 96 8.75 -17.15 -24.60
CA THR A 96 8.58 -18.58 -24.77
C THR A 96 8.55 -19.28 -23.41
N ARG A 97 7.60 -20.18 -23.22
CA ARG A 97 7.30 -20.93 -21.98
C ARG A 97 8.47 -21.78 -21.43
N GLN A 98 9.53 -21.94 -22.19
CA GLN A 98 10.68 -22.79 -21.85
C GLN A 98 11.63 -22.24 -20.80
N GLU A 99 11.52 -20.96 -20.43
CA GLU A 99 12.38 -20.32 -19.40
C GLU A 99 11.71 -20.22 -18.01
N GLU A 100 10.57 -20.87 -17.82
CA GLU A 100 9.82 -20.79 -16.57
C GLU A 100 10.38 -21.74 -15.51
N VAL A 101 11.29 -21.26 -14.67
CA VAL A 101 11.72 -21.97 -13.47
C VAL A 101 10.57 -21.99 -12.45
N GLY A 102 10.09 -23.17 -12.09
CA GLY A 102 9.00 -23.33 -11.10
C GLY A 102 9.37 -22.73 -9.72
N PHE A 103 8.37 -22.30 -8.93
CA PHE A 103 8.60 -21.74 -7.59
C PHE A 103 9.40 -22.68 -6.66
N ARG A 104 9.10 -23.98 -6.73
CA ARG A 104 9.82 -25.00 -5.96
C ARG A 104 11.30 -25.08 -6.31
N GLU A 105 11.59 -25.02 -7.61
CA GLU A 105 12.97 -25.04 -8.10
C GLU A 105 13.70 -23.75 -7.73
N LEU A 106 13.02 -22.60 -7.82
CA LEU A 106 13.54 -21.33 -7.38
C LEU A 106 13.88 -21.34 -5.89
N LEU A 107 12.99 -21.85 -5.02
CA LEU A 107 13.24 -21.99 -3.58
C LEU A 107 14.44 -22.90 -3.29
N ARG A 108 14.62 -23.98 -4.07
CA ARG A 108 15.71 -24.93 -3.92
C ARG A 108 17.08 -24.32 -4.25
N GLN A 109 17.09 -23.37 -5.18
CA GLN A 109 18.30 -22.66 -5.61
C GLN A 109 18.64 -21.46 -4.73
N LEU A 110 17.72 -21.03 -3.85
CA LEU A 110 17.97 -19.90 -2.95
C LEU A 110 18.86 -20.29 -1.76
N ARG A 111 19.84 -19.45 -1.51
CA ARG A 111 20.76 -19.62 -0.36
C ARG A 111 20.03 -19.43 0.98
N TYR A 112 18.96 -18.62 1.03
CA TYR A 112 18.24 -18.25 2.26
C TYR A 112 16.72 -18.34 2.10
N PRO A 113 16.13 -19.54 1.93
CA PRO A 113 14.69 -19.69 1.70
C PRO A 113 13.83 -19.23 2.91
N LYS A 114 14.31 -19.41 4.14
CA LYS A 114 13.62 -18.94 5.36
C LYS A 114 13.53 -17.40 5.40
N MET A 115 14.61 -16.71 5.03
CA MET A 115 14.61 -15.25 4.98
C MET A 115 13.64 -14.72 3.93
N LEU A 116 13.50 -15.38 2.79
CA LEU A 116 12.52 -15.03 1.78
C LEU A 116 11.09 -15.12 2.32
N MET A 117 10.76 -16.24 3.00
CA MET A 117 9.42 -16.43 3.57
C MET A 117 9.12 -15.39 4.66
N ASN A 118 10.11 -15.06 5.49
CA ASN A 118 9.97 -13.99 6.49
C ASN A 118 9.70 -12.63 5.83
N LEU A 119 10.37 -12.31 4.71
CA LEU A 119 10.10 -11.06 3.98
C LEU A 119 8.70 -11.02 3.36
N PHE A 120 8.20 -12.14 2.84
CA PHE A 120 6.82 -12.25 2.39
C PHE A 120 5.82 -12.02 3.52
N LEU A 121 6.06 -12.66 4.67
CA LEU A 121 5.25 -12.46 5.88
C LEU A 121 5.32 -11.02 6.37
N THR A 122 6.50 -10.41 6.36
CA THR A 122 6.67 -8.99 6.70
C THR A 122 5.85 -8.10 5.77
N SER A 123 5.85 -8.35 4.45
CA SER A 123 5.00 -7.60 3.49
C SER A 123 3.51 -7.77 3.78
N PHE A 124 3.08 -8.99 4.13
CA PHE A 124 1.71 -9.27 4.56
C PHE A 124 1.36 -8.47 5.82
N VAL A 125 2.19 -8.51 6.86
CA VAL A 125 1.96 -7.81 8.13
C VAL A 125 1.92 -6.30 7.93
N ILE A 126 2.84 -5.72 7.15
CA ILE A 126 2.85 -4.28 6.83
C ILE A 126 1.52 -3.85 6.22
N GLN A 127 1.06 -4.58 5.21
CA GLN A 127 -0.17 -4.22 4.51
C GLN A 127 -1.42 -4.51 5.35
N PHE A 128 -1.43 -5.63 6.06
CA PHE A 128 -2.48 -5.94 7.03
C PHE A 128 -2.63 -4.81 8.05
N ALA A 129 -1.53 -4.39 8.67
CA ALA A 129 -1.52 -3.34 9.67
C ALA A 129 -2.00 -1.99 9.12
N ALA A 130 -1.54 -1.62 7.91
CA ALA A 130 -1.96 -0.37 7.27
C ALA A 130 -3.46 -0.37 6.95
N GLN A 131 -4.01 -1.50 6.51
CA GLN A 131 -5.38 -1.61 6.00
C GLN A 131 -6.41 -2.01 7.06
N SER A 132 -6.03 -2.63 8.18
CA SER A 132 -6.95 -3.03 9.25
C SER A 132 -7.74 -1.86 9.85
N ILE A 133 -7.17 -0.68 9.85
CA ILE A 133 -7.74 0.54 10.43
C ILE A 133 -8.57 1.31 9.41
N SER A 134 -8.33 1.11 8.11
CA SER A 134 -8.96 1.88 7.04
C SER A 134 -10.51 1.92 7.12
N PRO A 135 -11.23 0.79 7.30
CA PRO A 135 -12.69 0.80 7.32
C PRO A 135 -13.30 1.44 8.58
N ILE A 136 -12.56 1.44 9.68
CA ILE A 136 -13.05 1.96 10.96
C ILE A 136 -12.63 3.39 11.24
N LEU A 137 -11.71 3.96 10.46
CA LEU A 137 -11.10 5.26 10.75
C LEU A 137 -12.14 6.38 10.89
N ALA A 138 -13.08 6.47 9.96
CA ALA A 138 -14.12 7.50 10.00
C ALA A 138 -15.04 7.33 11.22
N LEU A 139 -15.35 6.08 11.59
CA LEU A 139 -16.16 5.78 12.77
C LEU A 139 -15.42 6.13 14.07
N TYR A 140 -14.12 5.83 14.11
CA TYR A 140 -13.27 6.18 15.25
C TYR A 140 -13.12 7.70 15.38
N VAL A 141 -12.92 8.44 14.30
CA VAL A 141 -12.88 9.91 14.27
C VAL A 141 -14.18 10.50 14.78
N ARG A 142 -15.33 9.88 14.44
CA ARG A 142 -16.64 10.26 14.98
C ARG A 142 -16.75 10.02 16.49
N GLU A 143 -16.25 8.89 17.00
CA GLU A 143 -16.21 8.57 18.42
C GLU A 143 -15.36 9.57 19.20
N LEU A 144 -14.25 10.03 18.61
CA LEU A 144 -13.39 11.08 19.18
C LEU A 144 -14.02 12.48 19.20
N GLY A 145 -15.29 12.60 18.81
CA GLY A 145 -16.09 13.83 18.93
C GLY A 145 -16.23 14.64 17.64
N GLN A 146 -15.69 14.20 16.51
CA GLN A 146 -15.88 14.88 15.23
C GLN A 146 -17.28 14.61 14.68
N LYS A 147 -18.13 15.62 14.63
CA LYS A 147 -19.50 15.52 14.10
C LYS A 147 -19.63 16.14 12.71
N ASP A 148 -19.02 17.31 12.53
CA ASP A 148 -19.09 18.06 11.28
C ASP A 148 -17.91 17.71 10.38
N ASN A 149 -18.13 17.74 9.06
CA ASN A 149 -17.09 17.49 8.04
C ASN A 149 -16.31 16.16 8.24
N LEU A 150 -17.00 15.13 8.75
CA LEU A 150 -16.39 13.86 9.16
C LEU A 150 -15.57 13.20 8.03
N ILE A 151 -16.11 13.21 6.80
CA ILE A 151 -15.49 12.57 5.64
C ILE A 151 -14.21 13.33 5.27
N PHE A 152 -14.26 14.66 5.26
CA PHE A 152 -13.12 15.50 4.98
C PHE A 152 -12.01 15.34 6.02
N VAL A 153 -12.34 15.41 7.32
CA VAL A 153 -11.37 15.23 8.41
C VAL A 153 -10.73 13.83 8.35
N SER A 154 -11.53 12.79 8.10
CA SER A 154 -11.00 11.43 7.94
C SER A 154 -10.08 11.32 6.73
N GLY A 155 -10.42 11.94 5.61
CA GLY A 155 -9.58 12.03 4.42
C GLY A 155 -8.26 12.75 4.69
N LEU A 156 -8.29 13.84 5.46
CA LEU A 156 -7.10 14.59 5.87
C LEU A 156 -6.17 13.75 6.75
N ILE A 157 -6.73 13.00 7.70
CA ILE A 157 -5.98 12.08 8.58
C ILE A 157 -5.30 10.97 7.77
N VAL A 158 -5.98 10.38 6.77
CA VAL A 158 -5.39 9.39 5.88
C VAL A 158 -4.27 10.00 5.05
N SER A 159 -4.51 11.16 4.46
CA SER A 159 -3.55 11.85 3.60
C SER A 159 -2.30 12.32 4.37
N SER A 160 -2.44 12.67 5.66
CA SER A 160 -1.30 13.05 6.51
C SER A 160 -0.25 11.95 6.63
N MET A 161 -0.69 10.69 6.76
CA MET A 161 0.18 9.51 6.76
C MET A 161 0.90 9.35 5.41
N GLY A 162 0.19 9.50 4.29
CA GLY A 162 0.77 9.40 2.95
C GLY A 162 1.82 10.49 2.70
N LEU A 163 1.54 11.72 3.09
CA LEU A 163 2.45 12.86 2.96
C LEU A 163 3.75 12.63 3.74
N SER A 164 3.65 12.24 5.00
CA SER A 164 4.82 12.01 5.85
C SER A 164 5.64 10.79 5.37
N SER A 165 5.00 9.74 4.90
CA SER A 165 5.66 8.57 4.31
C SER A 165 6.46 8.95 3.05
N MET A 166 5.89 9.80 2.18
CA MET A 166 6.57 10.31 1.00
C MET A 166 7.81 11.13 1.38
N MET A 167 7.68 12.02 2.37
CA MET A 167 8.80 12.86 2.83
C MET A 167 9.94 12.02 3.43
N SER A 168 9.60 10.96 4.17
CA SER A 168 10.60 10.14 4.88
C SER A 168 11.23 9.05 4.01
N SER A 169 10.55 8.57 2.98
CA SER A 169 10.98 7.38 2.21
C SER A 169 12.38 7.53 1.61
N SER A 170 12.71 8.68 1.04
CA SER A 170 14.04 8.95 0.46
C SER A 170 15.14 9.04 1.53
N ILE A 171 14.83 9.63 2.70
CA ILE A 171 15.76 9.78 3.81
C ILE A 171 16.04 8.42 4.43
N LEU A 172 14.97 7.68 4.72
CA LEU A 172 15.05 6.35 5.33
C LEU A 172 15.63 5.32 4.36
N GLY A 173 15.39 5.44 3.05
CA GLY A 173 16.07 4.62 2.04
C GLY A 173 17.59 4.76 2.10
N ARG A 174 18.11 5.99 2.12
CA ARG A 174 19.55 6.25 2.26
C ARG A 174 20.10 5.76 3.62
N LEU A 175 19.32 5.91 4.67
CA LEU A 175 19.68 5.40 6.00
C LEU A 175 19.79 3.87 5.98
N GLY A 176 18.84 3.18 5.32
CA GLY A 176 18.87 1.72 5.16
C GLY A 176 20.08 1.22 4.39
N ASP A 177 20.55 1.98 3.40
CA ASP A 177 21.80 1.66 2.69
C ASP A 177 23.04 1.79 3.59
N ARG A 178 23.04 2.71 4.56
CA ARG A 178 24.15 2.93 5.48
C ARG A 178 24.18 1.95 6.66
N ILE A 179 23.06 1.78 7.36
CA ILE A 179 22.99 0.94 8.59
C ILE A 179 22.58 -0.51 8.31
N GLY A 180 22.15 -0.79 7.08
CA GLY A 180 21.60 -2.08 6.65
C GLY A 180 20.07 -2.12 6.69
N ASN A 181 19.47 -2.54 5.58
CA ASN A 181 18.00 -2.58 5.41
C ASN A 181 17.30 -3.46 6.46
N HIS A 182 17.95 -4.55 6.92
CA HIS A 182 17.38 -5.41 7.97
C HIS A 182 17.20 -4.65 9.29
N ARG A 183 18.24 -3.93 9.73
CA ARG A 183 18.18 -3.14 10.97
C ARG A 183 17.14 -2.03 10.88
N LEU A 184 17.09 -1.36 9.72
CA LEU A 184 16.09 -0.32 9.48
C LEU A 184 14.67 -0.87 9.55
N LEU A 185 14.40 -2.04 8.98
CA LEU A 185 13.09 -2.68 9.05
C LEU A 185 12.67 -2.98 10.48
N VAL A 186 13.56 -3.57 11.28
CA VAL A 186 13.29 -3.87 12.69
C VAL A 186 12.98 -2.59 13.47
N LEU A 187 13.80 -1.55 13.30
CA LEU A 187 13.59 -0.25 13.96
C LEU A 187 12.24 0.38 13.53
N ALA A 188 11.90 0.33 12.25
CA ALA A 188 10.64 0.85 11.73
C ALA A 188 9.42 0.06 12.23
N GLN A 189 9.54 -1.26 12.44
CA GLN A 189 8.50 -2.07 13.06
C GLN A 189 8.30 -1.71 14.53
N PHE A 190 9.36 -1.62 15.32
CA PHE A 190 9.26 -1.16 16.73
C PHE A 190 8.65 0.24 16.84
N TYR A 191 9.08 1.16 15.99
CA TYR A 191 8.49 2.48 15.91
C TYR A 191 6.99 2.42 15.57
N SER A 192 6.59 1.57 14.61
CA SER A 192 5.20 1.39 14.21
C SER A 192 4.34 0.87 15.37
N ILE A 193 4.84 -0.09 16.16
CA ILE A 193 4.16 -0.60 17.35
C ILE A 193 3.88 0.54 18.33
N LEU A 194 4.90 1.34 18.65
CA LEU A 194 4.74 2.48 19.56
C LEU A 194 3.66 3.45 19.07
N ILE A 195 3.69 3.81 17.79
CA ILE A 195 2.70 4.75 17.23
C ILE A 195 1.29 4.15 17.20
N TYR A 196 1.13 2.84 16.94
CA TYR A 196 -0.18 2.19 17.04
C TYR A 196 -0.74 2.26 18.46
N LEU A 197 0.10 2.07 19.50
CA LEU A 197 -0.31 2.22 20.88
C LEU A 197 -0.72 3.67 21.21
N LEU A 198 -0.03 4.65 20.64
CA LEU A 198 -0.43 6.07 20.77
C LEU A 198 -1.75 6.34 20.04
N CYS A 199 -1.96 5.82 18.84
CA CYS A 199 -3.22 5.95 18.11
C CYS A 199 -4.39 5.32 18.86
N ALA A 200 -4.17 4.18 19.55
CA ALA A 200 -5.19 3.54 20.39
C ALA A 200 -5.65 4.43 21.54
N ASN A 201 -4.80 5.32 22.06
CA ASN A 201 -5.07 6.20 23.19
C ASN A 201 -5.28 7.66 22.75
N ALA A 202 -5.62 7.91 21.48
CA ALA A 202 -5.89 9.25 21.00
C ALA A 202 -7.17 9.80 21.65
N GLY A 203 -7.11 11.00 22.21
CA GLY A 203 -8.23 11.69 22.86
C GLY A 203 -8.96 12.69 21.96
N SER A 204 -8.46 12.93 20.73
CA SER A 204 -9.08 13.86 19.79
C SER A 204 -8.72 13.50 18.34
N PRO A 205 -9.53 13.91 17.34
CA PRO A 205 -9.25 13.72 15.91
C PRO A 205 -7.91 14.34 15.48
N MET A 206 -7.57 15.51 16.00
CA MET A 206 -6.31 16.19 15.69
C MET A 206 -5.10 15.43 16.23
N GLN A 207 -5.20 14.88 17.44
CA GLN A 207 -4.16 14.05 18.03
C GLN A 207 -3.98 12.75 17.24
N LEU A 208 -5.07 12.11 16.80
CA LEU A 208 -5.03 10.95 15.93
C LEU A 208 -4.35 11.29 14.59
N GLY A 209 -4.69 12.43 13.98
CA GLY A 209 -4.05 12.91 12.75
C GLY A 209 -2.55 13.12 12.91
N PHE A 210 -2.12 13.71 14.04
CA PHE A 210 -0.71 13.88 14.36
C PHE A 210 0.02 12.53 14.53
N TYR A 211 -0.58 11.57 15.24
CA TYR A 211 0.00 10.23 15.37
C TYR A 211 0.05 9.50 14.05
N ARG A 212 -0.95 9.66 13.18
CA ARG A 212 -0.94 9.11 11.83
C ARG A 212 0.14 9.74 10.95
N PHE A 213 0.39 11.03 11.10
CA PHE A 213 1.52 11.69 10.45
C PHE A 213 2.85 11.10 10.94
N LEU A 214 3.04 10.95 12.25
CA LEU A 214 4.23 10.29 12.79
C LEU A 214 4.36 8.86 12.27
N PHE A 215 3.27 8.09 12.22
CA PHE A 215 3.26 6.74 11.68
C PHE A 215 3.81 6.68 10.25
N GLY A 216 3.37 7.59 9.39
CA GLY A 216 3.87 7.69 8.02
C GLY A 216 5.38 7.92 7.94
N LEU A 217 5.95 8.72 8.84
CA LEU A 217 7.40 8.95 8.88
C LEU A 217 8.20 7.65 9.05
N GLY A 218 7.73 6.71 9.89
CA GLY A 218 8.40 5.43 10.09
C GLY A 218 8.13 4.42 8.97
N THR A 219 6.90 4.38 8.48
CA THR A 219 6.48 3.39 7.47
C THR A 219 7.03 3.64 6.07
N GLY A 220 7.49 4.86 5.77
CA GLY A 220 8.15 5.18 4.50
C GLY A 220 9.37 4.32 4.18
N ALA A 221 9.98 3.67 5.18
CA ALA A 221 11.11 2.74 5.00
C ALA A 221 10.69 1.29 4.76
N LEU A 222 9.49 0.88 5.16
CA LEU A 222 9.12 -0.53 5.26
C LEU A 222 9.09 -1.22 3.90
N ILE A 223 8.31 -0.70 2.96
CA ILE A 223 8.17 -1.31 1.62
C ILE A 223 9.48 -1.25 0.83
N PRO A 224 10.16 -0.08 0.72
CA PRO A 224 11.48 -0.03 0.08
C PRO A 224 12.51 -0.94 0.73
N GLY A 225 12.51 -1.05 2.06
CA GLY A 225 13.41 -1.93 2.81
C GLY A 225 13.20 -3.41 2.50
N VAL A 226 11.94 -3.87 2.45
CA VAL A 226 11.61 -5.25 2.03
C VAL A 226 12.07 -5.50 0.60
N ASN A 227 11.74 -4.59 -0.32
CA ASN A 227 12.11 -4.72 -1.74
C ASN A 227 13.63 -4.75 -1.94
N ALA A 228 14.37 -3.93 -1.20
CA ALA A 228 15.84 -3.91 -1.23
C ALA A 228 16.43 -5.24 -0.70
N LEU A 229 15.87 -5.81 0.35
CA LEU A 229 16.30 -7.11 0.86
C LEU A 229 15.95 -8.25 -0.11
N LEU A 230 14.73 -8.25 -0.66
CA LEU A 230 14.32 -9.23 -1.67
C LEU A 230 15.26 -9.21 -2.88
N SER A 231 15.62 -8.03 -3.39
CA SER A 231 16.53 -7.93 -4.54
C SER A 231 17.94 -8.43 -4.22
N LYS A 232 18.42 -8.26 -2.97
CA LYS A 232 19.76 -8.72 -2.54
C LYS A 232 19.85 -10.24 -2.39
N ILE A 233 18.77 -10.91 -1.98
CA ILE A 233 18.78 -12.37 -1.74
C ILE A 233 18.33 -13.18 -2.95
N THR A 234 17.78 -12.52 -3.99
CA THR A 234 17.20 -13.18 -5.16
C THR A 234 18.18 -13.19 -6.33
N PRO A 235 18.42 -14.34 -6.99
CA PRO A 235 19.17 -14.41 -8.24
C PRO A 235 18.49 -13.59 -9.34
N LYS A 236 19.29 -13.02 -10.26
CA LYS A 236 18.79 -12.16 -11.34
C LYS A 236 17.67 -12.79 -12.16
N PHE A 237 17.76 -14.09 -12.45
CA PHE A 237 16.77 -14.84 -13.23
C PHE A 237 15.43 -15.07 -12.52
N GLY A 238 15.37 -14.92 -11.18
CA GLY A 238 14.18 -15.17 -10.36
C GLY A 238 13.53 -13.90 -9.77
N ILE A 239 14.12 -12.73 -9.99
CA ILE A 239 13.69 -11.47 -9.35
C ILE A 239 12.21 -11.17 -9.62
N SER A 240 11.79 -11.15 -10.88
CA SER A 240 10.41 -10.83 -11.27
C SER A 240 9.40 -11.75 -10.57
N ARG A 241 9.70 -13.05 -10.53
CA ARG A 241 8.82 -14.05 -9.93
C ARG A 241 8.73 -13.93 -8.40
N ILE A 242 9.85 -13.67 -7.73
CA ILE A 242 9.87 -13.44 -6.27
C ILE A 242 9.10 -12.17 -5.90
N PHE A 243 9.25 -11.10 -6.67
CA PHE A 243 8.47 -9.89 -6.47
C PHE A 243 6.97 -10.12 -6.71
N SER A 244 6.59 -10.93 -7.70
CA SER A 244 5.19 -11.32 -7.93
C SER A 244 4.62 -12.09 -6.75
N TYR A 245 5.35 -13.06 -6.18
CA TYR A 245 4.92 -13.76 -4.97
C TYR A 245 4.83 -12.82 -3.76
N ASN A 246 5.81 -11.94 -3.57
CA ASN A 246 5.74 -10.92 -2.53
C ASN A 246 4.48 -10.05 -2.64
N GLN A 247 4.10 -9.70 -3.86
CA GLN A 247 2.90 -8.92 -4.14
C GLN A 247 1.62 -9.68 -3.77
N ILE A 248 1.58 -11.01 -3.93
CA ILE A 248 0.46 -11.84 -3.47
C ILE A 248 0.30 -11.73 -1.95
N PHE A 249 1.38 -11.90 -1.18
CA PHE A 249 1.35 -11.76 0.28
C PHE A 249 0.93 -10.34 0.70
N PHE A 250 1.44 -9.33 0.02
CA PHE A 250 1.06 -7.94 0.24
C PHE A 250 -0.45 -7.73 0.04
N TYR A 251 -1.02 -8.20 -1.08
CA TYR A 251 -2.46 -8.08 -1.33
C TYR A 251 -3.31 -8.92 -0.39
N LEU A 252 -2.85 -10.10 0.02
CA LEU A 252 -3.53 -10.89 1.05
C LEU A 252 -3.64 -10.12 2.36
N GLY A 253 -2.59 -9.42 2.79
CA GLY A 253 -2.65 -8.50 3.92
C GLY A 253 -3.70 -7.40 3.74
N GLY A 254 -3.81 -6.87 2.51
CA GLY A 254 -4.81 -5.87 2.14
C GLY A 254 -6.26 -6.37 2.17
N VAL A 255 -6.50 -7.67 2.01
CA VAL A 255 -7.82 -8.30 2.11
C VAL A 255 -8.15 -8.68 3.55
N VAL A 256 -7.24 -9.38 4.21
CA VAL A 256 -7.47 -9.90 5.57
C VAL A 256 -7.48 -8.78 6.61
N GLY A 257 -6.67 -7.73 6.41
CA GLY A 257 -6.59 -6.58 7.32
C GLY A 257 -7.94 -5.90 7.59
N PRO A 258 -8.61 -5.36 6.58
CA PRO A 258 -9.92 -4.70 6.74
C PRO A 258 -10.99 -5.61 7.35
N MET A 259 -11.01 -6.89 6.95
CA MET A 259 -11.95 -7.88 7.50
C MET A 259 -11.73 -8.08 8.99
N SER A 260 -10.49 -8.36 9.39
CA SER A 260 -10.12 -8.56 10.79
C SER A 260 -10.34 -7.29 11.61
N GLY A 261 -9.94 -6.12 11.08
CA GLY A 261 -10.12 -4.84 11.74
C GLY A 261 -11.60 -4.53 12.02
N SER A 262 -12.48 -4.79 11.05
CA SER A 262 -13.92 -4.59 11.21
C SER A 262 -14.53 -5.55 12.25
N VAL A 263 -14.13 -6.83 12.26
CA VAL A 263 -14.60 -7.82 13.24
C VAL A 263 -14.14 -7.46 14.65
N ILE A 264 -12.86 -7.10 14.82
CA ILE A 264 -12.31 -6.71 16.13
C ILE A 264 -12.99 -5.43 16.62
N ALA A 265 -13.21 -4.45 15.74
CA ALA A 265 -13.91 -3.21 16.11
C ALA A 265 -15.35 -3.46 16.56
N ALA A 266 -16.07 -4.36 15.89
CA ALA A 266 -17.44 -4.71 16.24
C ALA A 266 -17.54 -5.47 17.57
N ALA A 267 -16.54 -6.30 17.90
CA ALA A 267 -16.55 -7.12 19.11
C ALA A 267 -15.97 -6.39 20.33
N TYR A 268 -14.93 -5.58 20.15
CA TYR A 268 -14.11 -5.03 21.23
C TYR A 268 -13.91 -3.51 21.17
N GLY A 269 -14.53 -2.82 20.21
CA GLY A 269 -14.38 -1.39 20.00
C GLY A 269 -13.17 -0.99 19.17
N TYR A 270 -13.14 0.28 18.75
CA TYR A 270 -12.14 0.77 17.77
C TYR A 270 -10.72 0.80 18.34
N HIS A 271 -10.53 1.11 19.61
CA HIS A 271 -9.23 1.10 20.28
C HIS A 271 -8.52 -0.26 20.18
N SER A 272 -9.30 -1.35 20.31
CA SER A 272 -8.80 -2.73 20.29
C SER A 272 -8.18 -3.12 18.96
N VAL A 273 -8.60 -2.50 17.86
CA VAL A 273 -8.00 -2.74 16.54
C VAL A 273 -6.55 -2.27 16.50
N PHE A 274 -6.27 -1.13 17.11
CA PHE A 274 -4.89 -0.61 17.17
C PHE A 274 -4.00 -1.47 18.06
N TYR A 275 -4.52 -1.95 19.22
CA TYR A 275 -3.79 -2.87 20.10
C TYR A 275 -3.51 -4.21 19.42
N ALA A 276 -4.53 -4.82 18.77
CA ALA A 276 -4.38 -6.07 18.04
C ALA A 276 -3.37 -5.93 16.89
N THR A 277 -3.42 -4.80 16.17
CA THR A 277 -2.49 -4.51 15.08
C THR A 277 -1.07 -4.32 15.60
N ALA A 278 -0.88 -3.60 16.71
CA ALA A 278 0.41 -3.46 17.37
C ALA A 278 0.99 -4.82 17.79
N GLY A 279 0.16 -5.70 18.36
CA GLY A 279 0.54 -7.07 18.72
C GLY A 279 0.96 -7.91 17.51
N LEU A 280 0.24 -7.80 16.39
CA LEU A 280 0.61 -8.53 15.17
C LEU A 280 1.94 -8.05 14.56
N VAL A 281 2.21 -6.74 14.61
CA VAL A 281 3.48 -6.17 14.10
C VAL A 281 4.65 -6.57 15.00
N ALA A 282 4.42 -6.94 16.25
CA ALA A 282 5.44 -7.37 17.21
C ALA A 282 5.93 -8.82 16.98
N VAL A 283 5.20 -9.62 16.20
CA VAL A 283 5.53 -11.02 15.85
C VAL A 283 6.39 -11.10 14.60
#